data_92e0cacc5ad2994a31005c2b1a56682a
#
_entry.id   92e0cacc5ad2994a31005c2b1a56682a
#
_cell.length_a   1.000
_cell.length_b   1.000
_cell.length_c   1.000
_cell.angle_alpha   90.00
_cell.angle_beta   90.00
_cell.angle_gamma   90.00
#
_symmetry.space_group_name_H-M   'P 1'
#
loop_
_entity.id
_entity.type
_entity.pdbx_description
1 polymer ?
#
loop_
_entity_poly.entity_id
_entity_poly.type
_entity_poly.pdbx_seq_one_letter_code
_entity_poly.pdbx_strand_id
1 'polypeptide(L)'
;MTATVPSAWRGTAGKPLLPDGPATLTDGERRWPVVHGIPWLRAGRDDVRERAVAALDAGDVDTAAVHLLADADDWWDEPPPPDDRLRAALRATTLTDAVELLGMGRVGTYFRHRWTDPSWLAALALTAAHPPGGRPVVDLACGAGHLLRHLAGHGHRDLIGVDVVFAKLWLARRFVLPPGVPVALVCADLGAPWPLPVTGPRWVACHDALYFLRDKEPFVAAARAHAGPGGAVLLGHCHNADHPAGRSGLPLDPAGWAALLPGATAYAEEELTAATAQGRLPRPGDVAGTEALGLVLDTDPVPPDPALLAPPSGALLRRNPLYLDGVRTWPHERWAAEYGPRASTYLPERWTEPPVEDAVRRRLLLDLPEAW
;
A
#
# COMPACT_ATOMS: atom_id res chain seq x y z
N MET A 1 -3.36 -24.05 -7.25
CA MET A 1 -2.61 -23.33 -8.30
C MET A 1 -1.32 -22.86 -7.66
N THR A 2 -0.18 -23.41 -8.03
CA THR A 2 1.13 -22.95 -7.60
C THR A 2 1.36 -21.54 -8.16
N ALA A 3 1.31 -20.52 -7.31
CA ALA A 3 1.72 -19.18 -7.68
C ALA A 3 3.17 -19.27 -8.16
N THR A 4 3.43 -18.88 -9.39
CA THR A 4 4.79 -18.78 -9.93
C THR A 4 5.49 -17.69 -9.12
N VAL A 5 6.28 -18.10 -8.12
CA VAL A 5 7.19 -17.19 -7.43
C VAL A 5 8.14 -16.67 -8.49
N PRO A 6 8.24 -15.33 -8.70
CA PRO A 6 9.20 -14.80 -9.66
C PRO A 6 10.58 -15.38 -9.33
N SER A 7 11.28 -15.90 -10.32
CA SER A 7 12.59 -16.58 -10.19
C SER A 7 13.73 -15.65 -9.73
N ALA A 8 13.40 -14.49 -9.18
CA ALA A 8 14.31 -13.38 -8.97
C ALA A 8 14.32 -12.80 -7.54
N TRP A 9 13.62 -13.41 -6.57
CA TRP A 9 13.67 -12.93 -5.19
C TRP A 9 15.06 -13.10 -4.58
N ARG A 10 15.41 -12.19 -3.66
CA ARG A 10 16.66 -12.26 -2.89
C ARG A 10 16.34 -12.34 -1.40
N GLY A 11 17.11 -13.16 -0.69
CA GLY A 11 17.07 -13.24 0.77
C GLY A 11 17.67 -12.00 1.42
N THR A 12 17.58 -11.92 2.75
CA THR A 12 18.06 -10.79 3.55
C THR A 12 19.56 -10.52 3.44
N ALA A 13 20.35 -11.50 2.97
CA ALA A 13 21.77 -11.37 2.65
C ALA A 13 22.02 -10.97 1.17
N GLY A 14 20.98 -10.63 0.39
CA GLY A 14 21.08 -10.30 -1.02
C GLY A 14 21.35 -11.49 -1.97
N LYS A 15 21.40 -12.72 -1.45
CA LYS A 15 21.57 -13.94 -2.26
C LYS A 15 20.27 -14.29 -2.99
N PRO A 16 20.34 -14.82 -4.23
CA PRO A 16 19.16 -15.33 -4.92
C PRO A 16 18.45 -16.41 -4.10
N LEU A 17 17.12 -16.39 -4.14
CA LEU A 17 16.27 -17.41 -3.53
C LEU A 17 15.89 -18.46 -4.56
N LEU A 18 16.05 -19.71 -4.20
CA LEU A 18 15.67 -20.88 -5.01
C LEU A 18 14.55 -21.65 -4.33
N PRO A 19 13.66 -22.31 -5.07
CA PRO A 19 12.67 -23.22 -4.50
C PRO A 19 13.35 -24.32 -3.66
N ASP A 20 12.81 -24.56 -2.47
CA ASP A 20 13.24 -25.62 -1.55
C ASP A 20 11.99 -26.33 -0.98
N GLY A 21 11.33 -27.10 -1.83
CA GLY A 21 10.05 -27.73 -1.54
C GLY A 21 8.86 -26.96 -2.10
N PRO A 22 7.62 -27.41 -1.81
CA PRO A 22 6.40 -26.88 -2.41
C PRO A 22 6.02 -25.48 -1.87
N ALA A 23 6.47 -25.12 -0.67
CA ALA A 23 6.07 -23.90 0.04
C ALA A 23 7.22 -23.20 0.76
N THR A 24 8.46 -23.45 0.34
CA THR A 24 9.66 -22.83 0.90
C THR A 24 10.63 -22.40 -0.17
N LEU A 25 11.42 -21.36 0.15
CA LEU A 25 12.56 -20.89 -0.63
C LEU A 25 13.83 -21.01 0.21
N THR A 26 15.00 -21.09 -0.43
CA THR A 26 16.30 -21.08 0.26
C THR A 26 17.31 -20.18 -0.44
N ASP A 27 18.18 -19.54 0.35
CA ASP A 27 19.39 -18.87 -0.11
C ASP A 27 20.67 -19.74 0.07
N GLY A 28 20.47 -21.02 0.41
CA GLY A 28 21.54 -21.99 0.72
C GLY A 28 21.95 -22.01 2.18
N GLU A 29 21.59 -21.01 2.98
CA GLU A 29 21.88 -20.92 4.41
C GLU A 29 20.60 -20.98 5.25
N ARG A 30 19.54 -20.34 4.75
CA ARG A 30 18.25 -20.22 5.43
C ARG A 30 17.12 -20.67 4.54
N ARG A 31 16.07 -21.17 5.18
CA ARG A 31 14.80 -21.49 4.52
C ARG A 31 13.76 -20.44 4.87
N TRP A 32 12.96 -20.04 3.89
CA TRP A 32 11.97 -18.98 3.98
C TRP A 32 10.59 -19.51 3.63
N PRO A 33 9.56 -19.30 4.47
CA PRO A 33 8.22 -19.79 4.18
C PRO A 33 7.55 -19.00 3.04
N VAL A 34 6.75 -19.71 2.25
CA VAL A 34 5.85 -19.13 1.24
C VAL A 34 4.43 -19.57 1.58
N VAL A 35 3.63 -18.66 2.12
CA VAL A 35 2.26 -18.94 2.55
C VAL A 35 1.29 -18.15 1.68
N HIS A 36 0.26 -18.80 1.15
CA HIS A 36 -0.69 -18.20 0.19
C HIS A 36 -0.02 -17.52 -1.01
N GLY A 37 1.14 -18.02 -1.45
CA GLY A 37 1.93 -17.45 -2.53
C GLY A 37 2.66 -16.15 -2.19
N ILE A 38 2.82 -15.86 -0.90
CA ILE A 38 3.53 -14.69 -0.37
C ILE A 38 4.80 -15.17 0.33
N PRO A 39 6.01 -14.95 -0.22
CA PRO A 39 7.25 -15.19 0.50
C PRO A 39 7.34 -14.28 1.72
N TRP A 40 7.76 -14.83 2.86
CA TRP A 40 7.99 -14.07 4.07
C TRP A 40 9.51 -14.01 4.36
N LEU A 41 10.09 -12.81 4.17
CA LEU A 41 11.54 -12.58 4.13
C LEU A 41 11.98 -11.55 5.18
N ARG A 42 11.34 -11.50 6.35
CA ARG A 42 11.71 -10.54 7.40
C ARG A 42 13.02 -10.89 8.07
N ALA A 43 13.88 -9.89 8.28
CA ALA A 43 15.11 -10.03 9.06
C ALA A 43 14.81 -9.97 10.57
N GLY A 44 15.65 -10.63 11.38
CA GLY A 44 15.58 -10.53 12.85
C GLY A 44 14.36 -11.19 13.51
N ARG A 45 13.59 -12.00 12.76
CA ARG A 45 12.42 -12.74 13.24
C ARG A 45 12.60 -14.25 13.04
N ASP A 46 13.77 -14.77 13.41
CA ASP A 46 14.14 -16.18 13.14
C ASP A 46 13.19 -17.18 13.80
N ASP A 47 12.67 -16.88 15.00
CA ASP A 47 11.71 -17.71 15.71
C ASP A 47 10.37 -17.85 14.95
N VAL A 48 9.86 -16.77 14.36
CA VAL A 48 8.63 -16.81 13.54
C VAL A 48 8.89 -17.59 12.26
N ARG A 49 10.02 -17.35 11.60
CA ARG A 49 10.43 -18.05 10.39
C ARG A 49 10.50 -19.57 10.62
N GLU A 50 11.21 -19.98 11.66
CA GLU A 50 11.43 -21.40 11.97
C GLU A 50 10.14 -22.13 12.32
N ARG A 51 9.26 -21.51 13.11
CA ARG A 51 7.93 -22.08 13.40
C ARG A 51 7.08 -22.22 12.13
N ALA A 52 7.07 -21.20 11.27
CA ALA A 52 6.30 -21.28 10.02
C ALA A 52 6.87 -22.35 9.07
N VAL A 53 8.19 -22.45 8.92
CA VAL A 53 8.83 -23.51 8.11
C VAL A 53 8.54 -24.89 8.68
N ALA A 54 8.65 -25.09 9.99
CA ALA A 54 8.35 -26.37 10.63
C ALA A 54 6.88 -26.81 10.42
N ALA A 55 5.95 -25.88 10.49
CA ALA A 55 4.54 -26.15 10.18
C ALA A 55 4.35 -26.56 8.71
N LEU A 56 5.03 -25.90 7.77
CA LEU A 56 4.97 -26.26 6.34
C LEU A 56 5.59 -27.63 6.08
N ASP A 57 6.69 -28.00 6.75
CA ASP A 57 7.31 -29.32 6.66
C ASP A 57 6.38 -30.42 7.19
N ALA A 58 5.55 -30.10 8.17
CA ALA A 58 4.48 -30.99 8.66
C ALA A 58 3.22 -31.01 7.77
N GLY A 59 3.16 -30.20 6.71
CA GLY A 59 2.01 -30.07 5.82
C GLY A 59 0.89 -29.20 6.38
N ASP A 60 1.10 -28.48 7.48
CA ASP A 60 0.10 -27.63 8.15
C ASP A 60 0.26 -26.16 7.72
N VAL A 61 -0.32 -25.84 6.56
CA VAL A 61 -0.30 -24.49 5.99
C VAL A 61 -1.06 -23.50 6.85
N ASP A 62 -2.15 -23.90 7.50
CA ASP A 62 -2.95 -23.02 8.35
C ASP A 62 -2.18 -22.60 9.60
N THR A 63 -1.45 -23.52 10.24
CA THR A 63 -0.58 -23.18 11.37
C THR A 63 0.57 -22.26 10.94
N ALA A 64 1.19 -22.51 9.78
CA ALA A 64 2.19 -21.60 9.23
C ALA A 64 1.59 -20.18 9.01
N ALA A 65 0.38 -20.10 8.43
CA ALA A 65 -0.31 -18.82 8.23
C ALA A 65 -0.59 -18.11 9.56
N VAL A 66 -1.05 -18.81 10.59
CA VAL A 66 -1.29 -18.26 11.94
C VAL A 66 -0.01 -17.63 12.52
N HIS A 67 1.14 -18.32 12.43
CA HIS A 67 2.40 -17.75 12.89
C HIS A 67 2.78 -16.46 12.16
N LEU A 68 2.54 -16.37 10.85
CA LEU A 68 2.85 -15.18 10.06
C LEU A 68 1.81 -14.05 10.26
N LEU A 69 0.54 -14.38 10.48
CA LEU A 69 -0.50 -13.39 10.79
C LEU A 69 -0.33 -12.75 12.16
N ALA A 70 0.29 -13.48 13.10
CA ALA A 70 0.61 -12.97 14.43
C ALA A 70 1.83 -12.03 14.45
N ASP A 71 2.62 -11.98 13.37
CA ASP A 71 3.80 -11.12 13.27
C ASP A 71 3.42 -9.71 12.82
N ALA A 72 3.69 -8.73 13.66
CA ALA A 72 3.41 -7.31 13.43
C ALA A 72 4.70 -6.51 13.20
N ASP A 73 4.58 -5.23 12.85
CA ASP A 73 5.71 -4.31 12.78
C ASP A 73 6.06 -3.75 14.18
N ASP A 74 7.20 -3.05 14.26
CA ASP A 74 7.71 -2.50 15.52
C ASP A 74 6.93 -1.25 16.02
N TRP A 75 5.92 -0.80 15.26
CA TRP A 75 5.02 0.29 15.64
C TRP A 75 3.71 -0.21 16.26
N TRP A 76 3.53 -1.52 16.32
CA TRP A 76 2.35 -2.17 16.86
C TRP A 76 2.61 -2.63 18.30
N ASP A 77 2.02 -1.94 19.27
CA ASP A 77 2.26 -2.19 20.70
C ASP A 77 1.27 -3.19 21.33
N GLU A 78 0.24 -3.62 20.59
CA GLU A 78 -0.75 -4.56 21.10
C GLU A 78 -0.28 -6.02 20.88
N PRO A 79 -0.60 -6.93 21.81
CA PRO A 79 -0.30 -8.34 21.61
C PRO A 79 -1.09 -8.89 20.41
N PRO A 80 -0.54 -9.89 19.70
CA PRO A 80 -1.26 -10.53 18.62
C PRO A 80 -2.55 -11.19 19.11
N PRO A 81 -3.59 -11.27 18.27
CA PRO A 81 -4.80 -12.03 18.59
C PRO A 81 -4.48 -13.49 18.90
N PRO A 82 -5.29 -14.18 19.72
CA PRO A 82 -5.11 -15.60 19.97
C PRO A 82 -5.31 -16.46 18.70
N ASP A 83 -4.67 -17.62 18.66
CA ASP A 83 -4.60 -18.51 17.47
C ASP A 83 -5.99 -18.89 16.92
N ASP A 84 -6.97 -19.13 17.77
CA ASP A 84 -8.33 -19.48 17.37
C ASP A 84 -9.00 -18.34 16.59
N ARG A 85 -8.75 -17.10 16.99
CA ARG A 85 -9.20 -15.88 16.30
C ARG A 85 -8.48 -15.70 14.96
N LEU A 86 -7.16 -15.94 14.90
CA LEU A 86 -6.40 -15.92 13.65
C LEU A 86 -6.85 -17.04 12.68
N ARG A 87 -7.15 -18.24 13.19
CA ARG A 87 -7.75 -19.31 12.40
C ARG A 87 -9.16 -18.96 11.91
N ALA A 88 -9.93 -18.22 12.69
CA ALA A 88 -11.22 -17.70 12.23
C ALA A 88 -11.03 -16.65 11.11
N ALA A 89 -10.03 -15.79 11.19
CA ALA A 89 -9.68 -14.84 10.12
C ALA A 89 -9.38 -15.56 8.80
N LEU A 90 -8.64 -16.67 8.82
CA LEU A 90 -8.37 -17.48 7.60
C LEU A 90 -9.65 -17.99 6.92
N ARG A 91 -10.75 -18.14 7.65
CA ARG A 91 -12.06 -18.58 7.14
C ARG A 91 -13.03 -17.43 6.83
N ALA A 92 -12.64 -16.18 7.15
CA ALA A 92 -13.46 -15.01 6.86
C ALA A 92 -13.79 -14.91 5.37
N THR A 93 -14.98 -14.44 5.04
CA THR A 93 -15.47 -14.28 3.68
C THR A 93 -15.49 -12.83 3.21
N THR A 94 -15.33 -11.88 4.14
CA THR A 94 -15.27 -10.45 3.84
C THR A 94 -14.00 -9.81 4.38
N LEU A 95 -13.57 -8.71 3.76
CA LEU A 95 -12.47 -7.88 4.23
C LEU A 95 -12.78 -7.33 5.64
N THR A 96 -14.03 -6.93 5.86
CA THR A 96 -14.49 -6.36 7.12
C THR A 96 -14.33 -7.35 8.27
N ASP A 97 -14.83 -8.60 8.12
CA ASP A 97 -14.71 -9.64 9.14
C ASP A 97 -13.25 -10.02 9.38
N ALA A 98 -12.46 -10.15 8.31
CA ALA A 98 -11.05 -10.51 8.41
C ALA A 98 -10.25 -9.46 9.19
N VAL A 99 -10.44 -8.18 8.89
CA VAL A 99 -9.77 -7.06 9.59
C VAL A 99 -10.14 -7.04 11.08
N GLU A 100 -11.40 -7.28 11.41
CA GLU A 100 -11.86 -7.36 12.80
C GLU A 100 -11.23 -8.53 13.54
N LEU A 101 -11.24 -9.72 12.94
CA LEU A 101 -10.63 -10.93 13.51
C LEU A 101 -9.12 -10.83 13.68
N LEU A 102 -8.45 -10.14 12.77
CA LEU A 102 -7.01 -9.85 12.87
C LEU A 102 -6.68 -8.81 13.95
N GLY A 103 -7.66 -8.18 14.55
CA GLY A 103 -7.45 -7.20 15.62
C GLY A 103 -6.71 -5.94 15.17
N MET A 104 -6.84 -5.55 13.90
CA MET A 104 -6.07 -4.45 13.30
C MET A 104 -6.52 -3.06 13.76
N GLY A 105 -7.51 -2.94 14.65
CA GLY A 105 -7.95 -1.69 15.25
C GLY A 105 -8.12 -0.55 14.24
N ARG A 106 -7.51 0.60 14.52
CA ARG A 106 -7.56 1.79 13.64
C ARG A 106 -6.96 1.58 12.25
N VAL A 107 -5.91 0.76 12.15
CA VAL A 107 -5.27 0.43 10.86
C VAL A 107 -6.22 -0.38 9.99
N GLY A 108 -7.00 -1.27 10.59
CA GLY A 108 -8.06 -2.00 9.90
C GLY A 108 -9.16 -1.08 9.38
N THR A 109 -9.60 -0.12 10.21
CA THR A 109 -10.53 0.93 9.79
C THR A 109 -10.00 1.72 8.59
N TYR A 110 -8.72 2.10 8.63
CA TYR A 110 -8.04 2.76 7.52
C TYR A 110 -8.10 1.92 6.24
N PHE A 111 -7.77 0.64 6.26
CA PHE A 111 -7.82 -0.22 5.07
C PHE A 111 -9.23 -0.37 4.51
N ARG A 112 -10.25 -0.43 5.37
CA ARG A 112 -11.66 -0.55 4.94
C ARG A 112 -12.18 0.73 4.27
N HIS A 113 -11.73 1.90 4.69
CA HIS A 113 -12.25 3.20 4.24
C HIS A 113 -11.24 3.99 3.37
N ARG A 114 -10.09 3.40 3.04
CA ARG A 114 -9.01 4.00 2.26
C ARG A 114 -9.50 4.69 0.98
N TRP A 115 -10.45 4.06 0.27
CA TRP A 115 -11.00 4.63 -0.98
C TRP A 115 -11.65 6.00 -0.82
N THR A 116 -11.91 6.43 0.41
CA THR A 116 -12.58 7.69 0.72
C THR A 116 -11.63 8.75 1.25
N ASP A 117 -10.47 8.37 1.78
CA ASP A 117 -9.61 9.32 2.48
C ASP A 117 -8.82 10.26 1.54
N PRO A 118 -8.42 11.46 2.03
CA PRO A 118 -7.69 12.44 1.23
C PRO A 118 -6.36 11.95 0.70
N SER A 119 -5.62 11.14 1.48
CA SER A 119 -4.31 10.65 1.06
C SER A 119 -4.42 9.64 -0.09
N TRP A 120 -5.56 8.93 -0.23
CA TRP A 120 -5.86 8.11 -1.40
C TRP A 120 -6.10 8.98 -2.65
N LEU A 121 -6.87 10.07 -2.51
CA LEU A 121 -7.07 11.00 -3.63
C LEU A 121 -5.74 11.60 -4.08
N ALA A 122 -4.89 11.96 -3.13
CA ALA A 122 -3.55 12.45 -3.42
C ALA A 122 -2.69 11.41 -4.16
N ALA A 123 -2.75 10.14 -3.75
CA ALA A 123 -2.06 9.05 -4.44
C ALA A 123 -2.53 8.87 -5.89
N LEU A 124 -3.86 8.96 -6.14
CA LEU A 124 -4.41 8.91 -7.50
C LEU A 124 -3.92 10.07 -8.37
N ALA A 125 -3.94 11.30 -7.86
CA ALA A 125 -3.47 12.48 -8.58
C ALA A 125 -1.98 12.37 -8.94
N LEU A 126 -1.16 11.94 -7.99
CA LEU A 126 0.26 11.77 -8.20
C LEU A 126 0.56 10.70 -9.24
N THR A 127 -0.16 9.57 -9.18
CA THR A 127 -0.07 8.47 -10.14
C THR A 127 -0.55 8.89 -11.54
N ALA A 128 -1.62 9.67 -11.64
CA ALA A 128 -2.13 10.16 -12.92
C ALA A 128 -1.19 11.18 -13.57
N ALA A 129 -0.55 12.03 -12.77
CA ALA A 129 0.44 13.00 -13.27
C ALA A 129 1.74 12.33 -13.73
N HIS A 130 2.14 11.24 -13.08
CA HIS A 130 3.37 10.48 -13.36
C HIS A 130 3.07 8.98 -13.48
N PRO A 131 2.37 8.55 -14.52
CA PRO A 131 1.90 7.17 -14.65
C PRO A 131 3.05 6.19 -14.88
N PRO A 132 2.85 4.89 -14.60
CA PRO A 132 3.87 3.87 -14.87
C PRO A 132 4.31 3.78 -16.34
N GLY A 133 3.42 4.03 -17.29
CA GLY A 133 3.75 4.06 -18.71
C GLY A 133 4.30 2.74 -19.26
N GLY A 134 3.92 1.60 -18.73
CA GLY A 134 4.44 0.28 -19.13
C GLY A 134 5.68 -0.19 -18.38
N ARG A 135 6.25 0.64 -17.49
CA ARG A 135 7.32 0.23 -16.57
C ARG A 135 6.77 -0.76 -15.53
N PRO A 136 7.55 -1.77 -15.12
CA PRO A 136 7.21 -2.61 -13.96
C PRO A 136 6.98 -1.73 -12.72
N VAL A 137 5.94 -2.03 -11.95
CA VAL A 137 5.54 -1.29 -10.76
C VAL A 137 6.04 -1.97 -9.51
N VAL A 138 6.63 -1.20 -8.60
CA VAL A 138 6.98 -1.64 -7.24
C VAL A 138 6.31 -0.69 -6.25
N ASP A 139 5.33 -1.21 -5.49
CA ASP A 139 4.64 -0.48 -4.43
C ASP A 139 5.24 -0.90 -3.08
N LEU A 140 5.96 0.01 -2.44
CA LEU A 140 6.69 -0.19 -1.19
C LEU A 140 5.81 0.23 -0.01
N ALA A 141 5.75 -0.60 1.02
CA ALA A 141 4.79 -0.49 2.12
C ALA A 141 3.35 -0.45 1.57
N CYS A 142 3.05 -1.37 0.65
CA CYS A 142 1.81 -1.38 -0.14
C CYS A 142 0.54 -1.62 0.69
N GLY A 143 0.66 -1.94 1.98
CA GLY A 143 -0.45 -2.23 2.87
C GLY A 143 -1.35 -3.34 2.33
N ALA A 144 -2.65 -3.09 2.29
CA ALA A 144 -3.63 -4.02 1.72
C ALA A 144 -3.76 -3.91 0.18
N GLY A 145 -2.81 -3.29 -0.53
CA GLY A 145 -2.69 -3.35 -1.99
C GLY A 145 -3.67 -2.47 -2.77
N HIS A 146 -4.14 -1.37 -2.21
CA HIS A 146 -5.10 -0.46 -2.85
C HIS A 146 -4.60 0.09 -4.18
N LEU A 147 -3.34 0.59 -4.22
CA LEU A 147 -2.72 1.11 -5.43
C LEU A 147 -2.52 0.01 -6.47
N LEU A 148 -2.05 -1.16 -6.04
CA LEU A 148 -1.88 -2.32 -6.92
C LEU A 148 -3.21 -2.77 -7.53
N ARG A 149 -4.33 -2.78 -6.74
CA ARG A 149 -5.67 -3.04 -7.25
C ARG A 149 -6.07 -2.03 -8.33
N HIS A 150 -5.87 -0.75 -8.05
CA HIS A 150 -6.22 0.33 -8.97
C HIS A 150 -5.46 0.18 -10.30
N LEU A 151 -4.14 0.04 -10.24
CA LEU A 151 -3.31 -0.15 -11.42
C LEU A 151 -3.64 -1.43 -12.19
N ALA A 152 -3.90 -2.54 -11.48
CA ALA A 152 -4.35 -3.79 -12.09
C ALA A 152 -5.65 -3.63 -12.87
N GLY A 153 -6.61 -2.89 -12.31
CA GLY A 153 -7.88 -2.55 -12.96
C GLY A 153 -7.71 -1.72 -14.23
N HIS A 154 -6.71 -0.84 -14.25
CA HIS A 154 -6.32 -0.05 -15.43
C HIS A 154 -5.42 -0.80 -16.43
N GLY A 155 -5.23 -2.10 -16.24
CA GLY A 155 -4.55 -2.95 -17.23
C GLY A 155 -3.05 -3.14 -17.00
N HIS A 156 -2.46 -2.55 -15.95
CA HIS A 156 -1.07 -2.84 -15.59
C HIS A 156 -0.92 -4.29 -15.12
N ARG A 157 0.15 -4.97 -15.51
CA ARG A 157 0.33 -6.43 -15.27
C ARG A 157 1.60 -6.79 -14.50
N ASP A 158 2.65 -6.01 -14.64
CA ASP A 158 3.91 -6.26 -13.93
C ASP A 158 3.92 -5.47 -12.61
N LEU A 159 3.23 -6.04 -11.61
CA LEU A 159 2.93 -5.39 -10.34
C LEU A 159 3.57 -6.18 -9.19
N ILE A 160 4.33 -5.48 -8.35
CA ILE A 160 5.00 -6.02 -7.18
C ILE A 160 4.60 -5.18 -5.96
N GLY A 161 4.14 -5.82 -4.89
CA GLY A 161 3.87 -5.20 -3.60
C GLY A 161 4.79 -5.72 -2.52
N VAL A 162 5.36 -4.82 -1.75
CA VAL A 162 6.22 -5.13 -0.60
C VAL A 162 5.62 -4.49 0.65
N ASP A 163 5.44 -5.26 1.72
CA ASP A 163 5.09 -4.74 3.04
C ASP A 163 5.77 -5.57 4.13
N VAL A 164 6.01 -4.98 5.27
CA VAL A 164 6.66 -5.65 6.41
C VAL A 164 5.68 -6.51 7.21
N VAL A 165 4.36 -6.28 7.08
CA VAL A 165 3.32 -6.99 7.82
C VAL A 165 2.60 -7.99 6.92
N PHE A 166 2.81 -9.29 7.18
CA PHE A 166 2.20 -10.36 6.40
C PHE A 166 0.67 -10.29 6.35
N ALA A 167 0.03 -9.94 7.45
CA ALA A 167 -1.43 -9.82 7.53
C ALA A 167 -2.00 -8.81 6.51
N LYS A 168 -1.31 -7.70 6.26
CA LYS A 168 -1.71 -6.70 5.25
C LYS A 168 -1.65 -7.30 3.84
N LEU A 169 -0.57 -8.01 3.51
CA LEU A 169 -0.40 -8.67 2.21
C LEU A 169 -1.38 -9.83 2.03
N TRP A 170 -1.69 -10.55 3.09
CA TRP A 170 -2.71 -11.59 3.07
C TRP A 170 -4.09 -11.01 2.78
N LEU A 171 -4.46 -9.88 3.43
CA LEU A 171 -5.69 -9.14 3.12
C LEU A 171 -5.72 -8.68 1.66
N ALA A 172 -4.59 -8.14 1.16
CA ALA A 172 -4.45 -7.75 -0.24
C ALA A 172 -4.76 -8.93 -1.18
N ARG A 173 -4.10 -10.07 -0.96
CA ARG A 173 -4.25 -11.29 -1.78
C ARG A 173 -5.64 -11.86 -1.74
N ARG A 174 -6.25 -11.89 -0.56
CA ARG A 174 -7.51 -12.58 -0.30
C ARG A 174 -8.73 -11.78 -0.71
N PHE A 175 -8.72 -10.46 -0.50
CA PHE A 175 -9.92 -9.64 -0.57
C PHE A 175 -9.80 -8.42 -1.50
N VAL A 176 -8.61 -7.82 -1.62
CA VAL A 176 -8.49 -6.52 -2.29
C VAL A 176 -8.09 -6.67 -3.75
N LEU A 177 -7.10 -7.48 -4.06
CA LEU A 177 -6.61 -7.65 -5.43
C LEU A 177 -7.62 -8.41 -6.31
N PRO A 178 -7.79 -8.01 -7.59
CA PRO A 178 -8.70 -8.69 -8.49
C PRO A 178 -8.28 -10.15 -8.71
N PRO A 179 -9.23 -11.10 -8.71
CA PRO A 179 -8.95 -12.49 -9.03
C PRO A 179 -8.29 -12.63 -10.41
N GLY A 180 -7.29 -13.51 -10.52
CA GLY A 180 -6.63 -13.82 -11.80
C GLY A 180 -5.64 -12.78 -12.32
N VAL A 181 -5.49 -11.62 -11.67
CA VAL A 181 -4.43 -10.67 -12.01
C VAL A 181 -3.13 -11.07 -11.29
N PRO A 182 -2.02 -11.28 -12.02
CA PRO A 182 -0.76 -11.66 -11.41
C PRO A 182 -0.11 -10.45 -10.74
N VAL A 183 -0.30 -10.33 -9.42
CA VAL A 183 0.42 -9.38 -8.57
C VAL A 183 1.38 -10.17 -7.68
N ALA A 184 2.66 -9.89 -7.77
CA ALA A 184 3.65 -10.49 -6.87
C ALA A 184 3.66 -9.74 -5.53
N LEU A 185 3.44 -10.45 -4.42
CA LEU A 185 3.52 -9.89 -3.08
C LEU A 185 4.67 -10.53 -2.32
N VAL A 186 5.39 -9.75 -1.53
CA VAL A 186 6.45 -10.22 -0.65
C VAL A 186 6.44 -9.50 0.67
N CYS A 187 6.50 -10.27 1.76
CA CYS A 187 6.65 -9.73 3.11
C CYS A 187 8.14 -9.56 3.41
N ALA A 188 8.58 -8.30 3.52
CA ALA A 188 9.98 -8.00 3.75
C ALA A 188 10.16 -6.65 4.45
N ASP A 189 11.26 -6.54 5.19
CA ASP A 189 11.69 -5.32 5.83
C ASP A 189 12.38 -4.41 4.80
N LEU A 190 11.95 -3.16 4.72
CA LEU A 190 12.52 -2.17 3.80
C LEU A 190 13.73 -1.43 4.39
N GLY A 191 14.07 -1.66 5.66
CA GLY A 191 15.32 -1.26 6.28
C GLY A 191 16.50 -2.20 6.00
N ALA A 192 16.22 -3.40 5.43
CA ALA A 192 17.21 -4.41 5.03
C ALA A 192 17.45 -4.36 3.50
N PRO A 193 18.40 -5.14 2.95
CA PRO A 193 18.51 -5.31 1.51
C PRO A 193 17.18 -5.77 0.91
N TRP A 194 16.72 -5.07 -0.10
CA TRP A 194 15.41 -5.33 -0.69
C TRP A 194 15.38 -6.70 -1.40
N PRO A 195 14.26 -7.41 -1.31
CA PRO A 195 14.13 -8.75 -1.88
C PRO A 195 14.02 -8.77 -3.40
N LEU A 196 14.25 -7.64 -4.04
CA LEU A 196 14.11 -7.43 -5.48
C LEU A 196 15.49 -7.29 -6.15
N PRO A 197 15.71 -7.91 -7.32
CA PRO A 197 16.90 -7.61 -8.11
C PRO A 197 16.82 -6.19 -8.67
N VAL A 198 17.94 -5.53 -8.79
CA VAL A 198 18.04 -4.26 -9.55
C VAL A 198 18.06 -4.63 -11.04
N THR A 199 16.98 -4.35 -11.76
CA THR A 199 16.86 -4.67 -13.20
C THR A 199 16.05 -3.61 -13.92
N GLY A 200 16.59 -2.96 -14.91
CA GLY A 200 15.86 -2.07 -15.83
C GLY A 200 15.09 -0.91 -15.17
N PRO A 201 14.45 -0.08 -15.97
CA PRO A 201 13.65 1.01 -15.45
C PRO A 201 12.38 0.50 -14.78
N ARG A 202 12.06 1.03 -13.57
CA ARG A 202 10.84 0.72 -12.81
C ARG A 202 10.15 1.99 -12.36
N TRP A 203 8.87 1.85 -12.11
CA TRP A 203 8.07 2.83 -11.40
C TRP A 203 7.94 2.37 -9.94
N VAL A 204 8.58 3.10 -9.02
CA VAL A 204 8.69 2.75 -7.59
C VAL A 204 7.87 3.76 -6.80
N ALA A 205 6.89 3.31 -6.04
CA ALA A 205 6.07 4.16 -5.17
C ALA A 205 6.19 3.75 -3.71
N CYS A 206 6.06 4.74 -2.83
CA CYS A 206 5.82 4.57 -1.41
C CYS A 206 4.83 5.65 -0.97
N HIS A 207 3.61 5.23 -0.61
CA HIS A 207 2.55 6.14 -0.18
C HIS A 207 2.19 5.92 1.28
N ASP A 208 2.13 7.02 2.06
CA ASP A 208 1.60 7.03 3.42
C ASP A 208 2.34 6.09 4.39
N ALA A 209 3.67 6.01 4.25
CA ALA A 209 4.47 5.09 5.04
C ALA A 209 5.89 5.57 5.37
N LEU A 210 6.50 6.42 4.52
CA LEU A 210 7.93 6.75 4.66
C LEU A 210 8.26 7.44 5.98
N TYR A 211 7.34 8.16 6.57
CA TYR A 211 7.52 8.83 7.87
C TYR A 211 7.61 7.84 9.05
N PHE A 212 7.24 6.58 8.89
CA PHE A 212 7.51 5.53 9.89
C PHE A 212 8.93 4.99 9.85
N LEU A 213 9.66 5.15 8.77
CA LEU A 213 11.03 4.66 8.66
C LEU A 213 12.00 5.58 9.44
N ARG A 214 12.86 4.96 10.28
CA ARG A 214 13.91 5.70 11.01
C ARG A 214 14.96 6.22 10.05
N ASP A 215 15.50 5.35 9.21
CA ASP A 215 16.59 5.62 8.28
C ASP A 215 16.03 5.82 6.86
N LYS A 216 15.61 7.05 6.57
CA LYS A 216 14.99 7.42 5.30
C LYS A 216 15.99 7.49 4.14
N GLU A 217 17.21 7.96 4.40
CA GLU A 217 18.24 8.12 3.36
C GLU A 217 18.59 6.79 2.66
N PRO A 218 18.93 5.70 3.39
CA PRO A 218 19.18 4.41 2.75
C PRO A 218 17.98 3.87 1.97
N PHE A 219 16.76 4.09 2.49
CA PHE A 219 15.53 3.69 1.80
C PHE A 219 15.37 4.43 0.46
N VAL A 220 15.50 5.76 0.46
CA VAL A 220 15.35 6.57 -0.77
C VAL A 220 16.48 6.27 -1.76
N ALA A 221 17.69 6.05 -1.28
CA ALA A 221 18.81 5.61 -2.12
C ALA A 221 18.53 4.26 -2.79
N ALA A 222 17.98 3.29 -2.05
CA ALA A 222 17.56 2.00 -2.57
C ALA A 222 16.39 2.14 -3.58
N ALA A 223 15.39 2.98 -3.29
CA ALA A 223 14.28 3.25 -4.20
C ALA A 223 14.79 3.80 -5.55
N ARG A 224 15.70 4.76 -5.51
CA ARG A 224 16.34 5.30 -6.73
C ARG A 224 17.13 4.24 -7.49
N ALA A 225 17.92 3.43 -6.78
CA ALA A 225 18.69 2.35 -7.41
C ALA A 225 17.78 1.32 -8.09
N HIS A 226 16.64 0.98 -7.46
CA HIS A 226 15.66 0.04 -8.03
C HIS A 226 14.82 0.65 -9.14
N ALA A 227 14.56 1.95 -9.12
CA ALA A 227 13.94 2.65 -10.24
C ALA A 227 14.86 2.63 -11.46
N GLY A 228 16.15 2.83 -11.27
CA GLY A 228 17.15 2.82 -12.35
C GLY A 228 17.01 3.97 -13.35
N PRO A 229 17.92 4.05 -14.33
CA PRO A 229 17.80 5.01 -15.43
C PRO A 229 16.49 4.80 -16.22
N GLY A 230 15.78 5.88 -16.52
CA GLY A 230 14.46 5.83 -17.17
C GLY A 230 13.31 5.43 -16.25
N GLY A 231 13.58 5.23 -14.95
CA GLY A 231 12.57 4.92 -13.95
C GLY A 231 12.04 6.14 -13.21
N ALA A 232 11.06 5.89 -12.33
CA ALA A 232 10.45 6.92 -11.49
C ALA A 232 10.41 6.49 -10.02
N VAL A 233 10.55 7.47 -9.11
CA VAL A 233 10.33 7.32 -7.68
C VAL A 233 9.24 8.29 -7.25
N LEU A 234 8.17 7.79 -6.64
CA LEU A 234 7.05 8.55 -6.12
C LEU A 234 6.96 8.33 -4.60
N LEU A 235 7.08 9.42 -3.84
CA LEU A 235 6.91 9.44 -2.39
C LEU A 235 5.66 10.27 -2.10
N GLY A 236 4.57 9.63 -1.67
CA GLY A 236 3.30 10.30 -1.41
C GLY A 236 2.96 10.35 0.07
N HIS A 237 2.21 11.37 0.46
CA HIS A 237 1.77 11.60 1.83
C HIS A 237 2.95 11.64 2.83
N CYS A 238 3.95 12.45 2.50
CA CYS A 238 5.07 12.72 3.39
C CYS A 238 4.68 13.83 4.37
N HIS A 239 4.46 13.49 5.64
CA HIS A 239 4.07 14.48 6.66
C HIS A 239 5.10 15.59 6.82
N ASN A 240 4.62 16.83 6.93
CA ASN A 240 5.44 18.02 7.17
C ASN A 240 5.59 18.27 8.68
N ALA A 241 6.81 18.16 9.21
CA ALA A 241 7.10 18.35 10.63
C ALA A 241 6.79 19.77 11.13
N ASP A 242 6.78 20.77 10.25
CA ASP A 242 6.45 22.16 10.60
C ASP A 242 4.95 22.40 10.69
N HIS A 243 4.11 21.53 10.14
CA HIS A 243 2.67 21.67 10.19
C HIS A 243 2.10 21.05 11.48
N PRO A 244 1.16 21.73 12.18
CA PRO A 244 0.61 21.23 13.46
C PRO A 244 -0.02 19.83 13.41
N ALA A 245 -0.61 19.46 12.27
CA ALA A 245 -1.22 18.16 12.05
C ALA A 245 -0.25 17.11 11.47
N GLY A 246 0.87 17.53 10.88
CA GLY A 246 1.83 16.65 10.19
C GLY A 246 2.81 15.93 11.12
N ARG A 247 2.36 15.43 12.29
CA ARG A 247 3.27 14.90 13.35
C ARG A 247 3.22 13.39 13.54
N SER A 248 2.65 12.64 12.62
CA SER A 248 2.65 11.18 12.73
C SER A 248 4.03 10.60 12.41
N GLY A 249 4.47 9.63 13.19
CA GLY A 249 5.75 8.96 12.98
C GLY A 249 6.98 9.86 13.22
N LEU A 250 7.90 9.85 12.27
CA LEU A 250 9.16 10.61 12.25
C LEU A 250 9.19 11.50 11.00
N PRO A 251 8.37 12.54 10.90
CA PRO A 251 8.30 13.40 9.73
C PRO A 251 9.56 14.26 9.59
N LEU A 252 9.79 14.78 8.38
CA LEU A 252 10.75 15.84 8.10
C LEU A 252 10.01 17.11 7.72
N ASP A 253 10.69 18.26 7.79
CA ASP A 253 10.22 19.47 7.17
C ASP A 253 10.30 19.38 5.63
N PRO A 254 9.68 20.28 4.87
CA PRO A 254 9.73 20.24 3.41
C PRO A 254 11.13 20.28 2.81
N ALA A 255 12.06 20.99 3.46
CA ALA A 255 13.45 21.07 3.01
C ALA A 255 14.19 19.75 3.22
N GLY A 256 13.97 19.09 4.35
CA GLY A 256 14.49 17.75 4.64
C GLY A 256 13.96 16.70 3.66
N TRP A 257 12.66 16.73 3.32
CA TRP A 257 12.09 15.84 2.29
C TRP A 257 12.71 16.10 0.91
N ALA A 258 12.86 17.37 0.51
CA ALA A 258 13.49 17.73 -0.77
C ALA A 258 14.97 17.30 -0.83
N ALA A 259 15.68 17.37 0.29
CA ALA A 259 17.08 16.94 0.37
C ALA A 259 17.24 15.42 0.18
N LEU A 260 16.26 14.60 0.60
CA LEU A 260 16.28 13.16 0.38
C LEU A 260 16.15 12.76 -1.09
N LEU A 261 15.41 13.56 -1.89
CA LEU A 261 15.15 13.26 -3.30
C LEU A 261 15.47 14.49 -4.18
N PRO A 262 16.76 14.86 -4.33
CA PRO A 262 17.16 16.03 -5.08
C PRO A 262 16.68 15.98 -6.54
N GLY A 263 16.13 17.11 -7.01
CA GLY A 263 15.58 17.24 -8.36
C GLY A 263 14.13 16.72 -8.49
N ALA A 264 13.52 16.27 -7.41
CA ALA A 264 12.12 15.88 -7.43
C ALA A 264 11.18 17.06 -7.64
N THR A 265 10.09 16.83 -8.36
CA THR A 265 8.94 17.72 -8.41
C THR A 265 8.11 17.54 -7.14
N ALA A 266 7.73 18.66 -6.50
CA ALA A 266 6.96 18.65 -5.26
C ALA A 266 5.51 19.09 -5.48
N TYR A 267 4.58 18.49 -4.73
CA TYR A 267 3.15 18.76 -4.76
C TYR A 267 2.61 18.89 -3.34
N ALA A 268 1.83 19.93 -3.07
CA ALA A 268 1.05 20.03 -1.84
C ALA A 268 -0.10 19.00 -1.86
N GLU A 269 -0.36 18.35 -0.74
CA GLU A 269 -1.40 17.31 -0.68
C GLU A 269 -2.81 17.86 -0.91
N GLU A 270 -3.07 19.10 -0.49
CA GLU A 270 -4.35 19.78 -0.75
C GLU A 270 -4.58 19.93 -2.25
N GLU A 271 -3.54 20.30 -3.02
CA GLU A 271 -3.62 20.38 -4.47
C GLU A 271 -3.85 18.99 -5.11
N LEU A 272 -3.14 17.96 -4.66
CA LEU A 272 -3.33 16.60 -5.14
C LEU A 272 -4.77 16.11 -4.88
N THR A 273 -5.27 16.32 -3.68
CA THR A 273 -6.64 15.95 -3.29
C THR A 273 -7.68 16.70 -4.12
N ALA A 274 -7.52 18.02 -4.25
CA ALA A 274 -8.41 18.86 -5.04
C ALA A 274 -8.39 18.48 -6.53
N ALA A 275 -7.22 18.14 -7.08
CA ALA A 275 -7.08 17.72 -8.46
C ALA A 275 -7.92 16.47 -8.76
N THR A 276 -7.82 15.42 -7.92
CA THR A 276 -8.65 14.22 -8.06
C THR A 276 -10.14 14.52 -7.93
N ALA A 277 -10.54 15.28 -6.91
CA ALA A 277 -11.94 15.65 -6.69
C ALA A 277 -12.55 16.48 -7.84
N GLN A 278 -11.72 17.23 -8.55
CA GLN A 278 -12.10 18.04 -9.72
C GLN A 278 -11.90 17.31 -11.05
N GLY A 279 -11.33 16.11 -11.06
CA GLY A 279 -11.05 15.35 -12.29
C GLY A 279 -10.00 16.03 -13.20
N ARG A 280 -9.02 16.70 -12.61
CA ARG A 280 -7.93 17.38 -13.33
C ARG A 280 -6.56 16.90 -12.85
N LEU A 281 -5.54 17.13 -13.62
CA LEU A 281 -4.17 16.87 -13.20
C LEU A 281 -3.72 17.89 -12.13
N PRO A 282 -2.88 17.48 -11.17
CA PRO A 282 -2.33 18.37 -10.15
C PRO A 282 -1.25 19.28 -10.74
N ARG A 283 -1.03 20.40 -10.05
CA ARG A 283 0.04 21.36 -10.37
C ARG A 283 1.12 21.28 -9.30
N PRO A 284 2.40 21.18 -9.69
CA PRO A 284 3.48 21.32 -8.73
C PRO A 284 3.51 22.75 -8.16
N GLY A 285 3.98 22.89 -6.93
CA GLY A 285 3.98 24.22 -6.28
C GLY A 285 4.67 24.24 -4.93
N ASP A 286 4.43 25.34 -4.20
CA ASP A 286 4.92 25.51 -2.84
C ASP A 286 4.29 24.49 -1.89
N VAL A 287 5.10 23.89 -1.06
CA VAL A 287 4.72 22.85 -0.08
C VAL A 287 4.99 23.27 1.38
N ALA A 288 5.45 24.50 1.62
CA ALA A 288 5.85 24.94 2.96
C ALA A 288 4.70 24.91 3.98
N GLY A 289 3.49 25.26 3.55
CA GLY A 289 2.31 25.34 4.43
C GLY A 289 1.40 24.10 4.41
N THR A 290 1.74 23.05 3.67
CA THR A 290 0.93 21.84 3.55
C THR A 290 1.12 20.90 4.75
N GLU A 291 0.09 20.14 5.12
CA GLU A 291 0.17 19.09 6.14
C GLU A 291 1.05 17.91 5.71
N ALA A 292 0.95 17.55 4.44
CA ALA A 292 1.76 16.52 3.82
C ALA A 292 2.06 16.89 2.36
N LEU A 293 3.05 16.26 1.77
CA LEU A 293 3.47 16.52 0.40
C LEU A 293 3.76 15.24 -0.37
N GLY A 294 3.70 15.34 -1.70
CA GLY A 294 4.17 14.34 -2.64
C GLY A 294 5.45 14.80 -3.33
N LEU A 295 6.40 13.88 -3.52
CA LEU A 295 7.64 14.10 -4.25
C LEU A 295 7.75 13.10 -5.39
N VAL A 296 8.13 13.55 -6.58
CA VAL A 296 8.34 12.68 -7.73
C VAL A 296 9.67 12.99 -8.40
N LEU A 297 10.49 11.98 -8.55
CA LEU A 297 11.67 11.98 -9.42
C LEU A 297 11.40 11.01 -10.56
N ASP A 298 11.05 11.52 -11.74
CA ASP A 298 10.84 10.74 -12.97
C ASP A 298 11.92 11.14 -13.98
N THR A 299 12.82 10.21 -14.29
CA THR A 299 13.98 10.47 -15.13
C THR A 299 13.73 10.31 -16.63
N ASP A 300 12.56 9.75 -16.97
CA ASP A 300 12.06 9.61 -18.35
C ASP A 300 10.52 9.71 -18.33
N PRO A 301 9.98 10.92 -18.10
CA PRO A 301 8.56 11.11 -17.88
C PRO A 301 7.74 10.75 -19.12
N VAL A 302 6.67 9.99 -18.87
CA VAL A 302 5.66 9.68 -19.88
C VAL A 302 4.48 10.66 -19.78
N PRO A 303 3.66 10.81 -20.83
CA PRO A 303 2.49 11.68 -20.76
C PRO A 303 1.57 11.31 -19.59
N PRO A 304 1.02 12.30 -18.86
CA PRO A 304 0.04 12.06 -17.81
C PRO A 304 -1.17 11.27 -18.29
N ASP A 305 -1.73 10.45 -17.42
CA ASP A 305 -2.92 9.65 -17.71
C ASP A 305 -4.09 10.04 -16.79
N PRO A 306 -4.98 10.95 -17.22
CA PRO A 306 -6.14 11.36 -16.43
C PRO A 306 -7.13 10.23 -16.12
N ALA A 307 -7.11 9.10 -16.85
CA ALA A 307 -7.97 7.97 -16.55
C ALA A 307 -7.67 7.37 -15.17
N LEU A 308 -6.43 7.50 -14.70
CA LEU A 308 -6.02 7.04 -13.36
C LEU A 308 -6.60 7.87 -12.19
N LEU A 309 -7.28 8.98 -12.44
CA LEU A 309 -8.02 9.73 -11.41
C LEU A 309 -9.35 9.07 -11.01
N ALA A 310 -9.87 8.19 -11.87
CA ALA A 310 -11.16 7.53 -11.71
C ALA A 310 -11.00 6.02 -11.53
N PRO A 311 -12.03 5.29 -11.07
CA PRO A 311 -12.06 3.85 -11.13
C PRO A 311 -11.88 3.33 -12.56
N PRO A 312 -11.36 2.09 -12.73
CA PRO A 312 -11.21 1.49 -14.06
C PRO A 312 -12.56 1.34 -14.76
N SER A 313 -12.53 1.36 -16.10
CA SER A 313 -13.72 1.16 -16.91
C SER A 313 -14.38 -0.19 -16.59
N GLY A 314 -15.70 -0.18 -16.39
CA GLY A 314 -16.47 -1.38 -16.02
C GLY A 314 -16.37 -1.78 -14.54
N ALA A 315 -15.75 -0.97 -13.70
CA ALA A 315 -15.75 -1.21 -12.25
C ALA A 315 -17.17 -1.27 -11.69
N LEU A 316 -17.43 -2.22 -10.80
CA LEU A 316 -18.69 -2.31 -10.08
C LEU A 316 -18.70 -1.29 -8.94
N LEU A 317 -19.32 -0.13 -9.20
CA LEU A 317 -19.41 0.95 -8.23
C LEU A 317 -20.43 0.62 -7.15
N ARG A 318 -20.05 0.85 -5.89
CA ARG A 318 -20.88 0.65 -4.71
C ARG A 318 -21.04 1.95 -3.94
N ARG A 319 -22.16 2.08 -3.24
CA ARG A 319 -22.40 3.20 -2.33
C ARG A 319 -21.29 3.25 -1.27
N ASN A 320 -20.80 4.47 -0.99
CA ASN A 320 -19.80 4.66 0.05
C ASN A 320 -20.36 4.24 1.43
N PRO A 321 -19.71 3.29 2.12
CA PRO A 321 -20.19 2.76 3.39
C PRO A 321 -20.17 3.77 4.55
N LEU A 322 -19.56 4.92 4.38
CA LEU A 322 -19.67 6.03 5.36
C LEU A 322 -21.08 6.64 5.42
N TYR A 323 -21.97 6.38 4.45
CA TYR A 323 -23.32 6.92 4.47
C TYR A 323 -24.31 5.94 5.10
N LEU A 324 -24.66 6.20 6.34
CA LEU A 324 -25.72 5.51 7.05
C LEU A 324 -26.98 6.39 7.03
N ASP A 325 -28.11 5.83 6.59
CA ASP A 325 -29.39 6.56 6.45
C ASP A 325 -29.28 7.89 5.70
N GLY A 326 -28.36 7.95 4.73
CA GLY A 326 -28.13 9.13 3.91
C GLY A 326 -27.30 10.25 4.57
N VAL A 327 -26.74 10.00 5.73
CA VAL A 327 -25.84 10.92 6.43
C VAL A 327 -24.46 10.33 6.52
N ARG A 328 -23.42 11.16 6.25
CA ARG A 328 -22.02 10.75 6.41
C ARG A 328 -21.72 10.52 7.89
N THR A 329 -21.36 9.28 8.21
CA THR A 329 -21.03 8.84 9.56
C THR A 329 -19.59 8.33 9.59
N TRP A 330 -18.75 8.94 10.40
CA TRP A 330 -17.36 8.52 10.55
C TRP A 330 -17.25 7.24 11.41
N PRO A 331 -16.32 6.34 11.13
CA PRO A 331 -16.16 5.10 11.89
C PRO A 331 -15.86 5.34 13.38
N HIS A 332 -15.19 6.43 13.72
CA HIS A 332 -14.93 6.91 15.07
C HIS A 332 -14.49 8.39 15.07
N GLU A 333 -14.56 9.05 16.23
CA GLU A 333 -14.27 10.49 16.39
C GLU A 333 -12.86 10.89 15.93
N ARG A 334 -11.86 10.06 16.21
CA ARG A 334 -10.49 10.34 15.77
C ARG A 334 -10.40 10.41 14.25
N TRP A 335 -11.08 9.50 13.53
CA TRP A 335 -11.14 9.50 12.07
C TRP A 335 -11.83 10.78 11.54
N ALA A 336 -12.90 11.19 12.21
CA ALA A 336 -13.57 12.44 11.90
C ALA A 336 -12.65 13.65 12.07
N ALA A 337 -11.85 13.68 13.14
CA ALA A 337 -10.91 14.76 13.41
C ALA A 337 -9.72 14.79 12.41
N GLU A 338 -9.20 13.61 12.05
CA GLU A 338 -8.02 13.45 11.18
C GLU A 338 -8.36 13.71 9.70
N TYR A 339 -9.41 13.11 9.19
CA TYR A 339 -9.77 13.15 7.77
C TYR A 339 -10.93 14.09 7.44
N GLY A 340 -11.81 14.37 8.41
CA GLY A 340 -13.04 15.12 8.21
C GLY A 340 -12.84 16.50 7.60
N PRO A 341 -11.93 17.35 8.08
CA PRO A 341 -11.71 18.69 7.55
C PRO A 341 -11.35 18.67 6.06
N ARG A 342 -10.42 17.81 5.64
CA ARG A 342 -9.99 17.67 4.24
C ARG A 342 -11.05 16.98 3.39
N ALA A 343 -11.65 15.90 3.89
CA ALA A 343 -12.69 15.18 3.17
C ALA A 343 -13.96 16.02 2.92
N SER A 344 -14.27 16.98 3.78
CA SER A 344 -15.44 17.88 3.59
C SER A 344 -15.34 18.74 2.33
N THR A 345 -14.15 18.89 1.74
CA THR A 345 -13.97 19.64 0.48
C THR A 345 -14.53 18.92 -0.75
N TYR A 346 -14.70 17.59 -0.68
CA TYR A 346 -15.22 16.76 -1.79
C TYR A 346 -16.36 15.84 -1.36
N LEU A 347 -16.38 15.34 -0.14
CA LEU A 347 -17.35 14.38 0.38
C LEU A 347 -18.49 15.11 1.09
N PRO A 348 -19.72 15.14 0.55
CA PRO A 348 -20.83 15.86 1.15
C PRO A 348 -21.26 15.24 2.49
N GLU A 349 -21.85 16.06 3.36
CA GLU A 349 -22.38 15.59 4.64
C GLU A 349 -23.60 14.68 4.46
N ARG A 350 -24.44 15.00 3.47
CA ARG A 350 -25.63 14.23 3.14
C ARG A 350 -25.50 13.56 1.77
N TRP A 351 -26.03 12.35 1.67
CA TRP A 351 -26.14 11.67 0.39
C TRP A 351 -26.93 12.52 -0.61
N THR A 352 -26.43 12.61 -1.81
CA THR A 352 -27.07 13.19 -2.97
C THR A 352 -26.99 12.23 -4.13
N GLU A 353 -27.80 12.38 -5.15
CA GLU A 353 -27.80 11.56 -6.36
C GLU A 353 -27.33 12.36 -7.58
N PRO A 354 -26.07 12.78 -7.63
CA PRO A 354 -25.54 13.45 -8.80
C PRO A 354 -25.30 12.43 -9.94
N PRO A 355 -25.00 12.90 -11.16
CA PRO A 355 -24.50 12.03 -12.23
C PRO A 355 -23.35 11.14 -11.75
N VAL A 356 -23.22 9.93 -12.31
CA VAL A 356 -22.27 8.90 -11.84
C VAL A 356 -20.84 9.42 -11.77
N GLU A 357 -20.39 10.16 -12.77
CA GLU A 357 -19.04 10.76 -12.80
C GLU A 357 -18.79 11.68 -11.60
N ASP A 358 -19.76 12.52 -11.28
CA ASP A 358 -19.71 13.43 -10.15
C ASP A 358 -19.80 12.69 -8.81
N ALA A 359 -20.63 11.62 -8.74
CA ALA A 359 -20.73 10.74 -7.57
C ALA A 359 -19.39 10.05 -7.27
N VAL A 360 -18.66 9.64 -8.30
CA VAL A 360 -17.31 9.05 -8.17
C VAL A 360 -16.31 10.09 -7.67
N ARG A 361 -16.27 11.27 -8.27
CA ARG A 361 -15.35 12.37 -7.84
C ARG A 361 -15.61 12.78 -6.40
N ARG A 362 -16.87 12.84 -6.00
CA ARG A 362 -17.31 13.17 -4.63
C ARG A 362 -17.26 11.98 -3.66
N ARG A 363 -16.71 10.84 -4.09
CA ARG A 363 -16.62 9.61 -3.27
C ARG A 363 -17.95 9.13 -2.70
N LEU A 364 -19.06 9.44 -3.35
CA LEU A 364 -20.37 8.86 -3.06
C LEU A 364 -20.43 7.41 -3.58
N LEU A 365 -19.87 7.17 -4.75
CA LEU A 365 -19.69 5.84 -5.35
C LEU A 365 -18.21 5.46 -5.37
N LEU A 366 -17.90 4.23 -4.98
CA LEU A 366 -16.54 3.70 -4.84
C LEU A 366 -16.40 2.35 -5.56
N ASP A 367 -15.24 2.10 -6.16
CA ASP A 367 -14.83 0.79 -6.64
C ASP A 367 -14.30 -0.03 -5.46
N LEU A 368 -15.20 -0.62 -4.67
CA LEU A 368 -14.84 -1.49 -3.56
C LEU A 368 -14.60 -2.93 -4.04
N PRO A 369 -13.74 -3.70 -3.35
CA PRO A 369 -13.61 -5.13 -3.60
C PRO A 369 -14.95 -5.86 -3.49
N GLU A 370 -15.10 -6.96 -4.21
CA GLU A 370 -16.35 -7.75 -4.17
C GLU A 370 -16.66 -8.23 -2.75
N ALA A 371 -15.64 -8.65 -2.02
CA ALA A 371 -15.72 -9.16 -0.66
C ALA A 371 -15.34 -8.09 0.41
N TRP A 372 -15.74 -6.83 0.18
CA TRP A 372 -15.45 -5.71 1.10
C TRP A 372 -16.11 -5.83 2.47
#